data_98cb82011a55af3e31bd0d046c49b6e5
#
_entry.id   98cb82011a55af3e31bd0d046c49b6e5
#
_cell.length_a   1.000
_cell.length_b   1.000
_cell.length_c   1.000
_cell.angle_alpha   90.00
_cell.angle_beta   90.00
_cell.angle_gamma   90.00
#
_symmetry.space_group_name_H-M   'P 1'
#
loop_
_entity.id
_entity.type
_entity.pdbx_description
1 polymer ?
#
loop_
_entity_poly.entity_id
_entity_poly.type
_entity_poly.pdbx_seq_one_letter_code
_entity_poly.pdbx_strand_id
1 'polypeptide(L)'
;GERTTIKALDLRFQGDIETGPTTSRPEARARAAWSLNPGEPFTQEAWDDAKKNSLRALQKRRYPTASLANSRADIDADTHQAALSATFDSGPAYRFGPLHLKGMKRYDAEGIKNIARLPTGAVYDETELLDAQQRLASSGYFDAVFLTLDPDAQQPGAAPVTAQVREAPLQKAIFGIGVSTDSGMRLSLDHTYNQLPWLGWRALTKLSFDREAKVLGTEWTALPGANGGRWVAGAQLQREATGDYQVNSTQWRFGRSQSTDHIDRNYALQYDSAVSQGPMAPPESTALSLNTGWTGRYFDSKTAPASGWGLAAEFGVGTTLRPERDPFVRALARGLYFQPLAKVTAPDGSSRRARIALRTEVGAVLARPGAQIPVTQMFLTGGDTTVRGYSLRSIGARTESDQLFGGRYLAVASAEWQRPLVFGGTVSDFESALFVDVGAVADRLADLHARVGVGAGLRWRSPVGPLQTDLAYGVQAKQLRLHLRLGFTF
;
A
#
# COMPACT_ATOMS: atom_id res chain seq x y z
N GLY A 1 48.57 -7.51 -23.43
CA GLY A 1 49.17 -8.66 -22.75
C GLY A 1 48.09 -9.71 -22.46
N GLU A 2 48.51 -10.95 -22.34
CA GLU A 2 47.60 -12.03 -21.95
C GLU A 2 47.01 -11.76 -20.59
N ARG A 3 45.70 -12.06 -20.40
CA ARG A 3 44.99 -11.84 -19.13
C ARG A 3 45.28 -13.03 -18.21
N THR A 4 45.63 -12.75 -16.95
CA THR A 4 45.76 -13.77 -15.91
C THR A 4 44.40 -14.44 -15.68
N THR A 5 44.33 -15.77 -15.72
CA THR A 5 43.16 -16.58 -15.49
C THR A 5 43.21 -17.32 -14.14
N ILE A 6 42.06 -17.59 -13.54
CA ILE A 6 41.99 -18.29 -12.28
C ILE A 6 42.20 -19.79 -12.52
N LYS A 7 43.22 -20.37 -11.91
CA LYS A 7 43.53 -21.80 -11.96
C LYS A 7 42.81 -22.59 -10.87
N ALA A 8 42.82 -22.07 -9.66
CA ALA A 8 42.29 -22.77 -8.49
C ALA A 8 41.61 -21.79 -7.53
N LEU A 9 40.59 -22.28 -6.86
CA LEU A 9 39.84 -21.55 -5.81
C LEU A 9 39.66 -22.45 -4.60
N ASP A 10 40.15 -21.99 -3.43
CA ASP A 10 39.94 -22.63 -2.13
C ASP A 10 39.15 -21.67 -1.20
N LEU A 11 37.88 -21.98 -0.97
CA LEU A 11 37.02 -21.26 -0.04
C LEU A 11 36.84 -22.09 1.22
N ARG A 12 37.29 -21.56 2.37
CA ARG A 12 37.17 -22.16 3.68
C ARG A 12 36.28 -21.34 4.59
N PHE A 13 35.55 -22.04 5.45
CA PHE A 13 34.67 -21.42 6.44
C PHE A 13 35.01 -22.00 7.80
N GLN A 14 35.08 -21.16 8.84
CA GLN A 14 35.37 -21.54 10.22
C GLN A 14 34.38 -20.87 11.18
N GLY A 15 34.40 -21.28 12.46
CA GLY A 15 33.48 -20.80 13.50
C GLY A 15 32.23 -21.66 13.61
N ASP A 16 31.12 -21.11 14.13
CA ASP A 16 29.88 -21.86 14.36
C ASP A 16 29.27 -22.46 13.11
N ILE A 17 29.68 -22.01 11.93
CA ILE A 17 29.24 -22.57 10.64
C ILE A 17 29.71 -24.03 10.46
N GLU A 18 30.81 -24.43 11.08
CA GLU A 18 31.34 -25.80 10.98
C GLU A 18 30.55 -26.80 11.86
N THR A 19 30.06 -26.33 13.00
CA THR A 19 29.52 -27.21 14.07
C THR A 19 28.00 -27.23 14.15
N GLY A 20 27.32 -26.34 13.42
CA GLY A 20 25.86 -26.17 13.51
C GLY A 20 25.06 -27.23 12.72
N PRO A 21 23.89 -27.63 13.18
CA PRO A 21 23.08 -28.68 12.55
C PRO A 21 22.53 -28.33 11.17
N THR A 22 22.79 -27.13 10.66
CA THR A 22 22.37 -26.62 9.35
C THR A 22 23.52 -25.95 8.58
N THR A 23 24.73 -26.49 8.74
CA THR A 23 25.99 -25.93 8.15
C THR A 23 25.95 -25.74 6.65
N SER A 24 25.31 -26.67 5.92
CA SER A 24 25.32 -26.68 4.47
C SER A 24 24.64 -25.50 3.77
N ARG A 25 23.55 -24.93 4.34
CA ARG A 25 22.79 -23.84 3.69
C ARG A 25 23.46 -22.45 3.75
N PRO A 26 23.99 -21.97 4.90
CA PRO A 26 24.73 -20.72 4.96
C PRO A 26 26.00 -20.75 4.11
N GLU A 27 26.79 -21.83 4.20
CA GLU A 27 27.98 -22.04 3.40
C GLU A 27 27.66 -22.06 1.90
N ALA A 28 26.65 -22.82 1.48
CA ALA A 28 26.23 -22.89 0.09
C ALA A 28 25.82 -21.51 -0.47
N ARG A 29 25.15 -20.67 0.35
CA ARG A 29 24.80 -19.29 -0.05
C ARG A 29 26.04 -18.41 -0.20
N ALA A 30 26.99 -18.49 0.71
CA ALA A 30 28.24 -17.73 0.63
C ALA A 30 29.05 -18.15 -0.59
N ARG A 31 29.13 -19.46 -0.88
CA ARG A 31 29.78 -19.99 -2.10
C ARG A 31 29.05 -19.54 -3.36
N ALA A 32 27.71 -19.57 -3.38
CA ALA A 32 26.92 -19.10 -4.51
C ALA A 32 27.01 -17.57 -4.76
N ALA A 33 27.35 -16.79 -3.73
CA ALA A 33 27.58 -15.36 -3.84
C ALA A 33 28.99 -15.00 -4.32
N TRP A 34 29.89 -15.98 -4.38
CA TRP A 34 31.22 -15.82 -4.89
C TRP A 34 31.18 -15.75 -6.44
N SER A 35 31.72 -14.69 -7.01
CA SER A 35 31.59 -14.37 -8.43
C SER A 35 32.81 -14.73 -9.29
N LEU A 36 33.90 -15.21 -8.67
CA LEU A 36 35.14 -15.55 -9.38
C LEU A 36 35.36 -17.05 -9.42
N ASN A 37 35.25 -17.66 -10.61
CA ASN A 37 35.39 -19.11 -10.80
C ASN A 37 36.65 -19.49 -11.58
N PRO A 38 37.16 -20.72 -11.43
CA PRO A 38 38.25 -21.21 -12.27
C PRO A 38 37.94 -21.05 -13.76
N GLY A 39 38.94 -20.55 -14.52
CA GLY A 39 38.82 -20.22 -15.94
C GLY A 39 38.45 -18.77 -16.25
N GLU A 40 37.94 -18.01 -15.28
CA GLU A 40 37.61 -16.59 -15.45
C GLU A 40 38.86 -15.68 -15.36
N PRO A 41 38.83 -14.49 -15.97
CA PRO A 41 39.95 -13.55 -15.86
C PRO A 41 40.03 -12.96 -14.43
N PHE A 42 41.26 -12.92 -13.90
CA PHE A 42 41.49 -12.27 -12.59
C PHE A 42 41.63 -10.76 -12.78
N THR A 43 40.90 -10.01 -11.92
CA THR A 43 41.08 -8.58 -11.69
C THR A 43 41.03 -8.29 -10.19
N GLN A 44 41.71 -7.25 -9.71
CA GLN A 44 41.65 -6.86 -8.31
C GLN A 44 40.22 -6.48 -7.87
N GLU A 45 39.52 -5.77 -8.75
CA GLU A 45 38.12 -5.37 -8.48
C GLU A 45 37.21 -6.60 -8.29
N ALA A 46 37.27 -7.56 -9.23
CA ALA A 46 36.47 -8.78 -9.14
C ALA A 46 36.82 -9.63 -7.88
N TRP A 47 38.11 -9.64 -7.52
CA TRP A 47 38.58 -10.28 -6.28
C TRP A 47 38.00 -9.65 -5.02
N ASP A 48 38.02 -8.32 -4.94
CA ASP A 48 37.46 -7.59 -3.82
C ASP A 48 35.95 -7.73 -3.73
N ASP A 49 35.26 -7.69 -4.87
CA ASP A 49 33.82 -7.90 -4.96
C ASP A 49 33.38 -9.32 -4.56
N ALA A 50 34.11 -10.36 -4.99
CA ALA A 50 33.85 -11.74 -4.65
C ALA A 50 33.91 -11.96 -3.13
N LYS A 51 35.01 -11.46 -2.49
CA LYS A 51 35.16 -11.50 -1.02
C LYS A 51 34.00 -10.80 -0.32
N LYS A 52 33.69 -9.57 -0.74
CA LYS A 52 32.64 -8.74 -0.18
C LYS A 52 31.23 -9.38 -0.29
N ASN A 53 30.94 -9.96 -1.46
CA ASN A 53 29.66 -10.60 -1.72
C ASN A 53 29.45 -11.85 -0.84
N SER A 54 30.47 -12.71 -0.74
CA SER A 54 30.41 -13.91 0.12
C SER A 54 30.31 -13.56 1.59
N LEU A 55 31.09 -12.58 2.07
CA LEU A 55 31.00 -12.09 3.43
C LEU A 55 29.58 -11.53 3.75
N ARG A 56 29.05 -10.69 2.84
CA ARG A 56 27.72 -10.11 2.99
C ARG A 56 26.63 -11.19 3.00
N ALA A 57 26.78 -12.29 2.24
CA ALA A 57 25.85 -13.40 2.23
C ALA A 57 25.79 -14.15 3.59
N LEU A 58 26.91 -14.21 4.32
CA LEU A 58 26.97 -14.72 5.68
C LEU A 58 26.33 -13.74 6.68
N GLN A 59 26.72 -12.45 6.60
CA GLN A 59 26.28 -11.41 7.51
C GLN A 59 24.76 -11.13 7.45
N LYS A 60 24.15 -11.30 6.29
CA LYS A 60 22.71 -11.10 6.11
C LYS A 60 21.85 -12.03 6.95
N ARG A 61 22.35 -13.21 7.30
CA ARG A 61 21.55 -14.17 8.05
C ARG A 61 22.41 -15.04 8.95
N ARG A 62 22.02 -15.13 10.21
CA ARG A 62 22.59 -15.98 11.26
C ARG A 62 23.94 -15.51 11.77
N TYR A 63 24.85 -14.95 10.97
CA TYR A 63 26.23 -14.61 11.32
C TYR A 63 26.54 -13.13 11.08
N PRO A 64 25.88 -12.19 11.77
CA PRO A 64 26.06 -10.75 11.52
C PRO A 64 27.48 -10.26 11.78
N THR A 65 28.25 -10.97 12.62
CA THR A 65 29.63 -10.64 12.96
C THR A 65 30.67 -11.39 12.14
N ALA A 66 30.23 -12.11 11.08
CA ALA A 66 31.15 -12.81 10.19
C ALA A 66 32.22 -11.85 9.61
N SER A 67 33.43 -12.34 9.50
CA SER A 67 34.58 -11.59 9.02
C SER A 67 35.42 -12.41 8.02
N LEU A 68 36.27 -11.71 7.27
CA LEU A 68 37.26 -12.34 6.43
C LEU A 68 38.54 -12.58 7.26
N ALA A 69 38.79 -13.83 7.65
CA ALA A 69 39.92 -14.19 8.49
C ALA A 69 41.25 -14.15 7.72
N ASN A 70 41.23 -14.62 6.46
CA ASN A 70 42.40 -14.60 5.60
C ASN A 70 41.99 -14.56 4.12
N SER A 71 42.82 -13.94 3.28
CA SER A 71 42.64 -14.02 1.81
C SER A 71 43.98 -13.86 1.12
N ARG A 72 44.21 -14.67 0.10
CA ARG A 72 45.45 -14.66 -0.68
C ARG A 72 45.19 -14.95 -2.15
N ALA A 73 45.86 -14.19 -3.02
CA ALA A 73 45.87 -14.42 -4.43
C ALA A 73 47.37 -14.60 -4.85
N ASP A 74 47.73 -15.83 -5.19
CA ASP A 74 49.04 -16.15 -5.71
C ASP A 74 48.98 -16.09 -7.24
N ILE A 75 49.71 -15.12 -7.83
CA ILE A 75 49.72 -14.88 -9.26
C ILE A 75 51.08 -15.33 -9.79
N ASP A 76 51.05 -16.32 -10.70
CA ASP A 76 52.18 -16.76 -11.48
C ASP A 76 52.25 -15.96 -12.79
N ALA A 77 53.25 -15.09 -12.87
CA ALA A 77 53.43 -14.22 -14.02
C ALA A 77 53.89 -14.97 -15.28
N ASP A 78 54.59 -16.11 -15.11
CA ASP A 78 55.14 -16.89 -16.24
C ASP A 78 54.04 -17.71 -16.92
N THR A 79 53.12 -18.25 -16.15
CA THR A 79 51.99 -19.06 -16.65
C THR A 79 50.68 -18.28 -16.83
N HIS A 80 50.65 -16.98 -16.45
CA HIS A 80 49.45 -16.16 -16.43
C HIS A 80 48.29 -16.81 -15.69
N GLN A 81 48.58 -17.45 -14.54
CA GLN A 81 47.61 -18.16 -13.72
C GLN A 81 47.54 -17.58 -12.28
N ALA A 82 46.36 -17.59 -11.70
CA ALA A 82 46.12 -17.17 -10.30
C ALA A 82 45.53 -18.30 -9.48
N ALA A 83 46.09 -18.57 -8.29
CA ALA A 83 45.48 -19.43 -7.29
C ALA A 83 44.92 -18.57 -6.17
N LEU A 84 43.62 -18.71 -5.92
CA LEU A 84 42.86 -17.89 -4.97
C LEU A 84 42.49 -18.70 -3.71
N SER A 85 42.72 -18.13 -2.53
CA SER A 85 42.27 -18.71 -1.28
C SER A 85 41.60 -17.64 -0.41
N ALA A 86 40.47 -17.95 0.19
CA ALA A 86 39.81 -17.08 1.16
C ALA A 86 39.19 -17.92 2.32
N THR A 87 39.45 -17.48 3.54
CA THR A 87 38.89 -18.09 4.75
C THR A 87 37.97 -17.09 5.43
N PHE A 88 36.71 -17.47 5.59
CA PHE A 88 35.68 -16.70 6.28
C PHE A 88 35.46 -17.27 7.66
N ASP A 89 35.50 -16.41 8.69
CA ASP A 89 35.08 -16.74 10.04
C ASP A 89 33.64 -16.30 10.23
N SER A 90 32.74 -17.24 10.49
CA SER A 90 31.34 -16.94 10.74
C SER A 90 31.10 -16.20 12.05
N GLY A 91 32.02 -16.34 13.01
CA GLY A 91 31.71 -16.00 14.39
C GLY A 91 30.55 -16.83 14.93
N PRO A 92 29.93 -16.40 16.05
CA PRO A 92 28.81 -17.10 16.65
C PRO A 92 27.50 -16.94 15.85
N ALA A 93 26.59 -17.89 16.04
CA ALA A 93 25.24 -17.85 15.45
C ALA A 93 24.30 -16.98 16.33
N TYR A 94 23.73 -15.95 15.72
CA TYR A 94 22.85 -15.00 16.42
C TYR A 94 21.37 -15.34 16.30
N ARG A 95 20.65 -15.03 17.38
CA ARG A 95 19.18 -14.96 17.42
C ARG A 95 18.73 -13.63 17.99
N PHE A 96 17.58 -13.16 17.57
CA PHE A 96 17.00 -11.93 18.11
C PHE A 96 16.63 -12.10 19.59
N GLY A 97 17.19 -11.25 20.43
CA GLY A 97 16.83 -11.06 21.82
C GLY A 97 15.74 -10.00 22.01
N PRO A 98 15.62 -9.42 23.21
CA PRO A 98 14.62 -8.39 23.50
C PRO A 98 14.90 -7.10 22.73
N LEU A 99 13.79 -6.41 22.32
CA LEU A 99 13.86 -5.08 21.72
C LEU A 99 13.89 -4.00 22.80
N HIS A 100 14.95 -3.21 22.82
CA HIS A 100 15.13 -2.05 23.70
C HIS A 100 14.87 -0.76 22.95
N LEU A 101 13.98 0.10 23.48
CA LEU A 101 13.63 1.39 22.89
C LEU A 101 14.41 2.51 23.59
N LYS A 102 15.22 3.26 22.82
CA LYS A 102 15.98 4.43 23.32
C LYS A 102 15.52 5.71 22.62
N GLY A 103 15.29 6.77 23.38
CA GLY A 103 14.84 8.07 22.85
C GLY A 103 13.32 8.27 22.85
N MET A 104 12.55 7.27 23.27
CA MET A 104 11.09 7.35 23.41
C MET A 104 10.72 7.83 24.83
N LYS A 105 9.72 8.72 24.91
CA LYS A 105 9.24 9.30 26.17
C LYS A 105 7.72 9.24 26.33
N ARG A 106 6.97 9.31 25.23
CA ARG A 106 5.52 9.53 25.24
C ARG A 106 4.71 8.24 25.20
N TYR A 107 5.14 7.25 24.42
CA TYR A 107 4.28 6.13 24.05
C TYR A 107 4.49 4.91 24.97
N ASP A 108 3.48 4.05 25.03
CA ASP A 108 3.61 2.75 25.68
C ASP A 108 4.61 1.86 24.95
N ALA A 109 5.57 1.32 25.67
CA ALA A 109 6.68 0.56 25.11
C ALA A 109 6.20 -0.75 24.46
N GLU A 110 5.23 -1.44 25.05
CA GLU A 110 4.72 -2.69 24.50
C GLU A 110 3.94 -2.45 23.19
N GLY A 111 3.13 -1.40 23.13
CA GLY A 111 2.45 -1.02 21.89
C GLY A 111 3.43 -0.70 20.76
N ILE A 112 4.56 -0.05 21.04
CA ILE A 112 5.59 0.24 20.04
C ILE A 112 6.34 -1.04 19.62
N LYS A 113 6.67 -1.95 20.55
CA LYS A 113 7.23 -3.25 20.21
C LYS A 113 6.30 -4.08 19.33
N ASN A 114 4.99 -3.99 19.60
CA ASN A 114 3.96 -4.63 18.75
C ASN A 114 3.86 -4.04 17.33
N ILE A 115 4.26 -2.77 17.12
CA ILE A 115 4.44 -2.20 15.78
C ILE A 115 5.67 -2.79 15.09
N ALA A 116 6.79 -2.87 15.80
CA ALA A 116 8.05 -3.41 15.27
C ALA A 116 7.92 -4.86 14.81
N ARG A 117 7.16 -5.69 15.55
CA ARG A 117 6.97 -7.13 15.28
C ARG A 117 8.29 -7.86 15.09
N LEU A 118 9.32 -7.49 15.85
CA LEU A 118 10.60 -8.19 15.79
C LEU A 118 10.43 -9.62 16.31
N PRO A 119 10.81 -10.67 15.55
CA PRO A 119 10.57 -12.05 15.95
C PRO A 119 11.60 -12.51 17.00
N THR A 120 11.39 -12.14 18.26
CA THR A 120 12.26 -12.52 19.39
C THR A 120 12.44 -14.04 19.45
N GLY A 121 13.68 -14.51 19.61
CA GLY A 121 14.04 -15.93 19.62
C GLY A 121 14.27 -16.53 18.22
N ALA A 122 13.86 -15.89 17.15
CA ALA A 122 14.14 -16.33 15.79
C ALA A 122 15.63 -16.13 15.43
N VAL A 123 16.10 -16.90 14.46
CA VAL A 123 17.45 -16.73 13.91
C VAL A 123 17.57 -15.33 13.29
N TYR A 124 18.68 -14.67 13.55
CA TYR A 124 18.95 -13.35 12.96
C TYR A 124 18.79 -13.38 11.43
N ASP A 125 18.06 -12.40 10.94
CA ASP A 125 17.90 -12.10 9.52
C ASP A 125 17.85 -10.58 9.34
N GLU A 126 18.75 -10.01 8.54
CA GLU A 126 18.84 -8.59 8.29
C GLU A 126 17.52 -8.03 7.72
N THR A 127 16.82 -8.83 6.91
CA THR A 127 15.53 -8.45 6.32
C THR A 127 14.49 -8.21 7.41
N GLU A 128 14.38 -9.10 8.39
CA GLU A 128 13.44 -8.94 9.51
C GLU A 128 13.76 -7.71 10.37
N LEU A 129 15.05 -7.42 10.55
CA LEU A 129 15.49 -6.22 11.28
C LEU A 129 15.10 -4.94 10.53
N LEU A 130 15.36 -4.90 9.21
CA LEU A 130 15.02 -3.77 8.35
C LEU A 130 13.50 -3.60 8.21
N ASP A 131 12.75 -4.68 8.14
CA ASP A 131 11.29 -4.65 8.10
C ASP A 131 10.71 -4.11 9.42
N ALA A 132 11.26 -4.51 10.57
CA ALA A 132 10.88 -3.96 11.86
C ALA A 132 11.18 -2.45 11.93
N GLN A 133 12.35 -2.02 11.44
CA GLN A 133 12.71 -0.62 11.34
C GLN A 133 11.73 0.15 10.44
N GLN A 134 11.40 -0.40 9.27
CA GLN A 134 10.48 0.22 8.33
C GLN A 134 9.06 0.32 8.90
N ARG A 135 8.58 -0.70 9.62
CA ARG A 135 7.27 -0.65 10.30
C ARG A 135 7.21 0.47 11.33
N LEU A 136 8.26 0.65 12.14
CA LEU A 136 8.35 1.76 13.09
C LEU A 136 8.44 3.12 12.38
N ALA A 137 9.27 3.25 11.35
CA ALA A 137 9.44 4.50 10.59
C ALA A 137 8.15 4.91 9.88
N SER A 138 7.42 3.97 9.29
CA SER A 138 6.15 4.24 8.60
C SER A 138 4.95 4.40 9.53
N SER A 139 5.10 4.13 10.82
CA SER A 139 4.01 4.22 11.81
C SER A 139 3.49 5.65 12.02
N GLY A 140 4.34 6.65 11.73
CA GLY A 140 4.07 8.07 11.95
C GLY A 140 4.24 8.54 13.41
N TYR A 141 4.65 7.67 14.33
CA TYR A 141 5.00 8.04 15.70
C TYR A 141 6.42 8.60 15.82
N PHE A 142 7.28 8.30 14.84
CA PHE A 142 8.69 8.65 14.83
C PHE A 142 9.11 9.34 13.54
N ASP A 143 10.00 10.34 13.65
CA ASP A 143 10.65 11.01 12.53
C ASP A 143 11.94 10.31 12.09
N ALA A 144 12.58 9.61 13.03
CA ALA A 144 13.78 8.82 12.77
C ALA A 144 13.75 7.53 13.60
N VAL A 145 14.14 6.44 12.95
CA VAL A 145 14.21 5.10 13.54
C VAL A 145 15.45 4.41 13.02
N PHE A 146 16.26 3.88 13.93
CA PHE A 146 17.42 3.07 13.58
C PHE A 146 17.51 1.86 14.50
N LEU A 147 17.49 0.65 13.93
CA LEU A 147 17.61 -0.61 14.66
C LEU A 147 19.00 -1.20 14.49
N THR A 148 19.61 -1.59 15.61
CA THR A 148 20.89 -2.29 15.63
C THR A 148 20.81 -3.54 16.50
N LEU A 149 21.36 -4.64 16.03
CA LEU A 149 21.66 -5.80 16.85
C LEU A 149 22.94 -5.50 17.64
N ASP A 150 23.02 -5.93 18.90
CA ASP A 150 24.23 -5.82 19.69
C ASP A 150 25.29 -6.83 19.19
N PRO A 151 26.40 -6.37 18.58
CA PRO A 151 27.41 -7.25 18.02
C PRO A 151 28.29 -7.91 19.10
N ASP A 152 28.33 -7.34 20.31
CA ASP A 152 29.14 -7.81 21.43
C ASP A 152 28.30 -8.53 22.50
N ALA A 153 27.13 -9.07 22.07
CA ALA A 153 26.23 -9.76 22.98
C ALA A 153 26.92 -10.95 23.65
N GLN A 154 26.93 -10.97 24.97
CA GLN A 154 27.44 -12.09 25.75
C GLN A 154 26.71 -13.40 25.49
N GLN A 155 25.46 -13.29 25.04
CA GLN A 155 24.61 -14.41 24.63
C GLN A 155 24.12 -14.21 23.19
N PRO A 156 24.88 -14.61 22.18
CA PRO A 156 24.48 -14.47 20.77
C PRO A 156 23.15 -15.14 20.45
N GLY A 157 22.79 -16.21 21.18
CA GLY A 157 21.50 -16.90 21.08
C GLY A 157 20.27 -16.07 21.52
N ALA A 158 20.48 -14.90 22.15
CA ALA A 158 19.44 -13.97 22.56
C ALA A 158 19.96 -12.51 22.52
N ALA A 159 20.61 -12.13 21.41
CA ALA A 159 21.27 -10.83 21.26
C ALA A 159 20.25 -9.67 21.28
N PRO A 160 20.42 -8.70 22.20
CA PRO A 160 19.51 -7.56 22.28
C PRO A 160 19.50 -6.74 20.99
N VAL A 161 18.32 -6.23 20.63
CA VAL A 161 18.17 -5.27 19.54
C VAL A 161 17.83 -3.91 20.15
N THR A 162 18.59 -2.88 19.80
CA THR A 162 18.31 -1.52 20.23
C THR A 162 17.68 -0.72 19.10
N ALA A 163 16.47 -0.19 19.33
CA ALA A 163 15.84 0.80 18.47
C ALA A 163 16.14 2.20 19.03
N GLN A 164 16.96 2.96 18.32
CA GLN A 164 17.13 4.38 18.57
C GLN A 164 16.05 5.14 17.81
N VAL A 165 15.18 5.86 18.51
CA VAL A 165 14.05 6.55 17.92
C VAL A 165 14.05 8.03 18.29
N ARG A 166 13.58 8.86 17.36
CA ARG A 166 13.21 10.25 17.61
C ARG A 166 11.72 10.39 17.36
N GLU A 167 10.99 10.77 18.40
CA GLU A 167 9.54 10.93 18.32
C GLU A 167 9.15 12.06 17.36
N ALA A 168 8.15 11.82 16.52
CA ALA A 168 7.55 12.84 15.68
C ALA A 168 6.89 13.94 16.53
N PRO A 169 6.66 15.15 15.99
CA PRO A 169 5.93 16.19 16.69
C PRO A 169 4.58 15.69 17.20
N LEU A 170 4.17 16.19 18.37
CA LEU A 170 2.89 15.79 18.98
C LEU A 170 1.71 16.12 18.06
N GLN A 171 1.79 17.24 17.36
CA GLN A 171 0.81 17.68 16.38
C GLN A 171 1.48 17.98 15.05
N LYS A 172 0.79 17.64 13.97
CA LYS A 172 1.22 17.90 12.60
C LYS A 172 0.00 18.32 11.77
N ALA A 173 0.13 19.38 11.02
CA ALA A 173 -0.88 19.83 10.08
C ALA A 173 -0.30 19.80 8.66
N ILE A 174 -1.06 19.24 7.72
CA ILE A 174 -0.72 19.21 6.29
C ILE A 174 -1.86 19.85 5.53
N PHE A 175 -1.55 20.90 4.78
CA PHE A 175 -2.49 21.57 3.87
C PHE A 175 -2.33 20.99 2.47
N GLY A 176 -3.45 20.69 1.82
CA GLY A 176 -3.49 20.17 0.47
C GLY A 176 -4.37 21.05 -0.43
N ILE A 177 -3.93 21.22 -1.66
CA ILE A 177 -4.70 21.84 -2.74
C ILE A 177 -4.79 20.82 -3.87
N GLY A 178 -6.00 20.60 -4.39
CA GLY A 178 -6.25 19.73 -5.51
C GLY A 178 -7.19 20.37 -6.52
N VAL A 179 -7.18 19.89 -7.74
CA VAL A 179 -8.11 20.31 -8.79
C VAL A 179 -8.61 19.07 -9.53
N SER A 180 -9.92 19.02 -9.75
CA SER A 180 -10.57 18.00 -10.57
C SER A 180 -11.63 18.68 -11.43
N THR A 181 -11.84 18.18 -12.63
CA THR A 181 -12.94 18.67 -13.50
C THR A 181 -14.31 18.35 -12.94
N ASP A 182 -14.41 17.26 -12.16
CA ASP A 182 -15.66 16.83 -11.56
C ASP A 182 -16.03 17.65 -10.32
N SER A 183 -15.10 17.86 -9.39
CA SER A 183 -15.37 18.55 -8.12
C SER A 183 -14.79 19.97 -8.02
N GLY A 184 -14.11 20.45 -9.06
CA GLY A 184 -13.47 21.77 -9.06
C GLY A 184 -12.22 21.82 -8.18
N MET A 185 -11.96 22.99 -7.60
CA MET A 185 -10.86 23.18 -6.65
C MET A 185 -11.21 22.53 -5.31
N ARG A 186 -10.25 21.78 -4.76
CA ARG A 186 -10.34 21.16 -3.44
C ARG A 186 -9.30 21.75 -2.51
N LEU A 187 -9.72 22.13 -1.34
CA LEU A 187 -8.85 22.48 -0.22
C LEU A 187 -8.96 21.38 0.84
N SER A 188 -7.85 20.97 1.39
CA SER A 188 -7.83 19.97 2.46
C SER A 188 -6.86 20.33 3.57
N LEU A 189 -7.17 19.87 4.78
CA LEU A 189 -6.33 19.95 5.97
C LEU A 189 -6.37 18.60 6.66
N ASP A 190 -5.20 17.99 6.80
CA ASP A 190 -4.98 16.79 7.59
C ASP A 190 -4.26 17.19 8.88
N HIS A 191 -4.94 17.08 10.01
CA HIS A 191 -4.36 17.33 11.33
C HIS A 191 -4.17 16.02 12.07
N THR A 192 -2.93 15.72 12.44
CA THR A 192 -2.58 14.55 13.26
C THR A 192 -2.24 15.01 14.67
N TYR A 193 -2.86 14.37 15.67
CA TYR A 193 -2.50 14.48 17.08
C TYR A 193 -2.00 13.10 17.54
N ASN A 194 -0.69 12.96 17.74
CA ASN A 194 -0.04 11.65 17.91
C ASN A 194 -0.36 10.96 19.25
N GLN A 195 -0.86 11.70 20.25
CA GLN A 195 -1.25 11.15 21.54
C GLN A 195 -2.32 12.02 22.21
N LEU A 196 -3.59 11.66 22.03
CA LEU A 196 -4.71 12.36 22.68
C LEU A 196 -4.52 12.34 24.21
N PRO A 197 -4.80 13.47 24.92
CA PRO A 197 -4.79 13.51 26.39
C PRO A 197 -5.72 12.42 26.97
N TRP A 198 -5.29 11.78 28.06
CA TRP A 198 -5.98 10.73 28.83
C TRP A 198 -6.25 9.41 28.10
N LEU A 199 -6.48 9.43 26.79
CA LEU A 199 -6.77 8.22 26.00
C LEU A 199 -5.48 7.57 25.45
N GLY A 200 -4.43 8.36 25.22
CA GLY A 200 -3.17 7.89 24.64
C GLY A 200 -3.26 7.47 23.17
N TRP A 201 -4.42 7.63 22.54
CA TRP A 201 -4.66 7.25 21.14
C TRP A 201 -4.19 8.34 20.20
N ARG A 202 -3.84 7.96 18.99
CA ARG A 202 -3.56 8.89 17.89
C ARG A 202 -4.87 9.33 17.25
N ALA A 203 -5.03 10.62 16.99
CA ALA A 203 -6.15 11.16 16.23
C ALA A 203 -5.66 11.70 14.88
N LEU A 204 -6.37 11.37 13.82
CA LEU A 204 -6.23 11.95 12.49
C LEU A 204 -7.55 12.62 12.14
N THR A 205 -7.54 13.96 12.02
CA THR A 205 -8.71 14.75 11.64
C THR A 205 -8.48 15.31 10.25
N LYS A 206 -9.43 15.08 9.36
CA LYS A 206 -9.40 15.53 7.97
C LYS A 206 -10.55 16.49 7.70
N LEU A 207 -10.21 17.64 7.12
CA LEU A 207 -11.15 18.59 6.55
C LEU A 207 -10.93 18.61 5.03
N SER A 208 -12.01 18.57 4.28
CA SER A 208 -11.96 18.70 2.82
C SER A 208 -13.16 19.50 2.34
N PHE A 209 -12.90 20.46 1.47
CA PHE A 209 -13.91 21.33 0.87
C PHE A 209 -13.69 21.37 -0.63
N ASP A 210 -14.70 21.00 -1.38
CA ASP A 210 -14.78 21.23 -2.82
C ASP A 210 -16.21 21.62 -3.23
N ARG A 211 -16.45 21.75 -4.52
CA ARG A 211 -17.77 22.17 -5.03
C ARG A 211 -18.87 21.17 -4.73
N GLU A 212 -18.55 19.87 -4.78
CA GLU A 212 -19.52 18.77 -4.66
C GLU A 212 -19.64 18.23 -3.24
N ALA A 213 -18.57 18.37 -2.42
CA ALA A 213 -18.53 17.79 -1.09
C ALA A 213 -17.81 18.66 -0.07
N LYS A 214 -18.31 18.65 1.16
CA LYS A 214 -17.68 19.19 2.36
C LYS A 214 -17.60 18.07 3.38
N VAL A 215 -16.41 17.74 3.83
CA VAL A 215 -16.17 16.59 4.72
C VAL A 215 -15.35 17.03 5.92
N LEU A 216 -15.81 16.68 7.11
CA LEU A 216 -15.07 16.70 8.36
C LEU A 216 -15.07 15.27 8.91
N GLY A 217 -13.90 14.64 9.00
CA GLY A 217 -13.76 13.32 9.56
C GLY A 217 -12.66 13.28 10.60
N THR A 218 -12.86 12.51 11.67
CA THR A 218 -11.80 12.20 12.63
C THR A 218 -11.75 10.70 12.87
N GLU A 219 -10.54 10.16 12.95
CA GLU A 219 -10.29 8.77 13.27
C GLU A 219 -9.27 8.69 14.41
N TRP A 220 -9.62 7.96 15.45
CA TRP A 220 -8.81 7.74 16.64
C TRP A 220 -8.36 6.29 16.67
N THR A 221 -7.07 6.07 16.85
CA THR A 221 -6.47 4.74 16.74
C THR A 221 -5.58 4.47 17.95
N ALA A 222 -5.84 3.35 18.64
CA ALA A 222 -5.00 2.86 19.71
C ALA A 222 -3.67 2.29 19.19
N LEU A 223 -2.67 2.16 20.06
CA LEU A 223 -1.52 1.32 19.77
C LEU A 223 -1.94 -0.15 19.68
N PRO A 224 -1.26 -0.95 18.82
CA PRO A 224 -1.64 -2.35 18.65
C PRO A 224 -1.29 -3.20 19.86
N GLY A 225 -2.15 -4.17 20.16
CA GLY A 225 -1.84 -5.25 21.10
C GLY A 225 -0.92 -6.31 20.48
N ALA A 226 -0.58 -7.35 21.24
CA ALA A 226 0.35 -8.41 20.87
C ALA A 226 -0.04 -9.14 19.57
N ASN A 227 -1.32 -9.26 19.26
CA ASN A 227 -1.84 -9.84 18.01
C ASN A 227 -1.86 -8.87 16.82
N GLY A 228 -1.30 -7.67 16.96
CA GLY A 228 -1.31 -6.61 15.95
C GLY A 228 -2.66 -5.90 15.78
N GLY A 229 -3.70 -6.32 16.52
CA GLY A 229 -5.02 -5.69 16.49
C GLY A 229 -5.05 -4.43 17.35
N ARG A 230 -5.76 -3.39 16.89
CA ARG A 230 -5.90 -2.09 17.56
C ARG A 230 -7.34 -1.64 17.55
N TRP A 231 -7.73 -0.89 18.56
CA TRP A 231 -9.03 -0.24 18.60
C TRP A 231 -9.04 1.00 17.70
N VAL A 232 -10.17 1.22 17.06
CA VAL A 232 -10.41 2.38 16.18
C VAL A 232 -11.78 2.95 16.50
N ALA A 233 -11.85 4.26 16.67
CA ALA A 233 -13.08 5.04 16.74
C ALA A 233 -13.05 6.10 15.64
N GLY A 234 -14.18 6.38 15.01
CA GLY A 234 -14.26 7.39 13.96
C GLY A 234 -15.60 8.11 13.95
N ALA A 235 -15.56 9.37 13.54
CA ALA A 235 -16.74 10.18 13.28
C ALA A 235 -16.53 10.95 11.98
N GLN A 236 -17.57 11.05 11.15
CA GLN A 236 -17.56 11.82 9.92
C GLN A 236 -18.86 12.60 9.77
N LEU A 237 -18.72 13.87 9.44
CA LEU A 237 -19.79 14.74 8.99
C LEU A 237 -19.52 15.06 7.52
N GLN A 238 -20.51 14.86 6.68
CA GLN A 238 -20.37 15.09 5.26
C GLN A 238 -21.62 15.79 4.72
N ARG A 239 -21.40 16.78 3.89
CA ARG A 239 -22.42 17.38 3.03
C ARG A 239 -21.99 17.20 1.59
N GLU A 240 -22.84 16.58 0.78
CA GLU A 240 -22.52 16.34 -0.62
C GLU A 240 -23.70 16.62 -1.54
N ALA A 241 -23.40 17.08 -2.74
CA ALA A 241 -24.38 17.21 -3.81
C ALA A 241 -24.52 15.88 -4.56
N THR A 242 -25.75 15.47 -4.83
CA THR A 242 -26.07 14.26 -5.56
C THR A 242 -27.17 14.58 -6.59
N GLY A 243 -26.80 14.88 -7.83
CA GLY A 243 -27.77 15.28 -8.83
C GLY A 243 -28.59 16.49 -8.37
N ASP A 244 -29.88 16.29 -8.15
CA ASP A 244 -30.84 17.36 -7.85
C ASP A 244 -31.04 17.62 -6.34
N TYR A 245 -30.38 16.89 -5.45
CA TYR A 245 -30.52 17.05 -4.01
C TYR A 245 -29.18 17.05 -3.27
N GLN A 246 -29.18 17.60 -2.08
CA GLN A 246 -28.03 17.58 -1.17
C GLN A 246 -28.26 16.58 -0.04
N VAL A 247 -27.21 15.87 0.33
CA VAL A 247 -27.20 14.94 1.46
C VAL A 247 -26.31 15.46 2.57
N ASN A 248 -26.86 15.63 3.77
CA ASN A 248 -26.11 15.84 4.98
C ASN A 248 -26.06 14.51 5.72
N SER A 249 -24.88 13.96 5.93
CA SER A 249 -24.72 12.68 6.61
C SER A 249 -23.80 12.77 7.80
N THR A 250 -24.11 11.94 8.80
CA THR A 250 -23.29 11.72 9.98
C THR A 250 -23.03 10.23 10.11
N GLN A 251 -21.76 9.87 10.29
CA GLN A 251 -21.34 8.50 10.49
C GLN A 251 -20.50 8.39 11.75
N TRP A 252 -20.78 7.39 12.57
CA TRP A 252 -19.96 7.01 13.72
C TRP A 252 -19.57 5.56 13.59
N ARG A 253 -18.31 5.24 13.89
CA ARG A 253 -17.83 3.87 13.88
C ARG A 253 -16.93 3.59 15.09
N PHE A 254 -17.06 2.38 15.62
CA PHE A 254 -16.19 1.89 16.68
C PHE A 254 -15.90 0.42 16.46
N GLY A 255 -14.63 0.03 16.56
CA GLY A 255 -14.28 -1.34 16.26
C GLY A 255 -12.80 -1.67 16.41
N ARG A 256 -12.39 -2.71 15.74
CA ARG A 256 -10.99 -3.18 15.71
C ARG A 256 -10.45 -3.25 14.29
N SER A 257 -9.20 -2.91 14.14
CA SER A 257 -8.44 -3.02 12.90
C SER A 257 -7.18 -3.83 13.15
N GLN A 258 -6.78 -4.62 12.18
CA GLN A 258 -5.53 -5.36 12.17
C GLN A 258 -4.90 -5.23 10.79
N SER A 259 -3.62 -4.85 10.76
CA SER A 259 -2.86 -4.71 9.52
C SER A 259 -1.63 -5.59 9.55
N THR A 260 -1.39 -6.28 8.45
CA THR A 260 -0.13 -6.98 8.15
C THR A 260 0.54 -6.29 6.97
N ASP A 261 1.64 -6.82 6.44
CA ASP A 261 2.34 -6.22 5.32
C ASP A 261 1.51 -6.22 4.02
N HIS A 262 0.59 -7.18 3.87
CA HIS A 262 -0.26 -7.33 2.69
C HIS A 262 -1.75 -7.25 2.96
N ILE A 263 -2.21 -7.47 4.20
CA ILE A 263 -3.64 -7.63 4.51
C ILE A 263 -4.06 -6.68 5.62
N ASP A 264 -5.11 -5.91 5.36
CA ASP A 264 -5.85 -5.16 6.37
C ASP A 264 -7.19 -5.83 6.64
N ARG A 265 -7.58 -5.90 7.91
CA ARG A 265 -8.89 -6.38 8.37
C ARG A 265 -9.49 -5.37 9.34
N ASN A 266 -10.77 -5.16 9.24
CA ASN A 266 -11.50 -4.32 10.19
C ASN A 266 -12.86 -4.94 10.54
N TYR A 267 -13.31 -4.64 11.74
CA TYR A 267 -14.63 -5.00 12.27
C TYR A 267 -15.14 -3.79 13.03
N ALA A 268 -16.30 -3.28 12.68
CA ALA A 268 -16.83 -2.08 13.29
C ALA A 268 -18.35 -2.12 13.44
N LEU A 269 -18.84 -1.66 14.58
CA LEU A 269 -20.19 -1.18 14.74
C LEU A 269 -20.26 0.22 14.14
N GLN A 270 -21.25 0.47 13.29
CA GLN A 270 -21.40 1.73 12.56
C GLN A 270 -22.85 2.24 12.70
N TYR A 271 -22.97 3.51 13.00
CA TYR A 271 -24.19 4.26 12.95
C TYR A 271 -24.13 5.26 11.79
N ASP A 272 -25.16 5.27 10.96
CA ASP A 272 -25.33 6.18 9.83
C ASP A 272 -26.61 6.98 10.00
N SER A 273 -26.54 8.29 9.73
CA SER A 273 -27.69 9.17 9.61
C SER A 273 -27.53 9.97 8.32
N ALA A 274 -28.58 10.05 7.51
CA ALA A 274 -28.61 10.81 6.28
C ALA A 274 -29.89 11.63 6.18
N VAL A 275 -29.75 12.93 5.97
CA VAL A 275 -30.83 13.89 5.76
C VAL A 275 -30.64 14.49 4.38
N SER A 276 -31.59 14.29 3.49
CA SER A 276 -31.54 14.81 2.13
C SER A 276 -32.42 16.07 2.00
N GLN A 277 -31.98 17.03 1.21
CA GLN A 277 -32.64 18.32 1.01
C GLN A 277 -32.72 18.64 -0.50
N GLY A 278 -33.89 18.97 -0.98
CA GLY A 278 -34.14 19.30 -2.38
C GLY A 278 -35.49 18.75 -2.86
N PRO A 279 -35.88 19.05 -4.10
CA PRO A 279 -37.10 18.51 -4.70
C PRO A 279 -37.04 16.97 -4.71
N MET A 280 -38.11 16.34 -4.21
CA MET A 280 -38.23 14.86 -4.15
C MET A 280 -37.04 14.14 -3.52
N ALA A 281 -36.31 14.80 -2.63
CA ALA A 281 -35.19 14.20 -1.91
C ALA A 281 -35.64 12.97 -1.09
N PRO A 282 -34.83 11.90 -0.99
CA PRO A 282 -35.13 10.77 -0.12
C PRO A 282 -35.38 11.21 1.32
N PRO A 283 -36.29 10.55 2.04
CA PRO A 283 -36.58 10.89 3.43
C PRO A 283 -35.37 10.69 4.33
N GLU A 284 -35.40 11.36 5.50
CA GLU A 284 -34.37 11.11 6.53
C GLU A 284 -34.37 9.65 6.92
N SER A 285 -33.18 9.07 6.97
CA SER A 285 -33.00 7.69 7.38
C SER A 285 -31.77 7.50 8.25
N THR A 286 -31.90 6.61 9.22
CA THR A 286 -30.80 6.23 10.12
C THR A 286 -30.68 4.72 10.18
N ALA A 287 -29.46 4.23 10.37
CA ALA A 287 -29.20 2.79 10.47
C ALA A 287 -28.08 2.49 11.46
N LEU A 288 -28.13 1.28 11.99
CA LEU A 288 -27.05 0.67 12.78
C LEU A 288 -26.63 -0.62 12.09
N SER A 289 -25.33 -0.78 11.87
CA SER A 289 -24.78 -1.96 11.17
C SER A 289 -23.51 -2.47 11.82
N LEU A 290 -23.30 -3.78 11.73
CA LEU A 290 -22.04 -4.43 12.03
C LEU A 290 -21.33 -4.73 10.70
N ASN A 291 -20.16 -4.14 10.52
CA ASN A 291 -19.41 -4.21 9.29
C ASN A 291 -18.08 -4.95 9.47
N THR A 292 -17.68 -5.70 8.47
CA THR A 292 -16.35 -6.26 8.35
C THR A 292 -15.74 -5.88 7.00
N GLY A 293 -14.46 -5.56 7.01
CA GLY A 293 -13.69 -5.26 5.80
C GLY A 293 -12.42 -6.08 5.76
N TRP A 294 -12.05 -6.49 4.57
CA TRP A 294 -10.81 -7.14 4.25
C TRP A 294 -10.20 -6.49 3.02
N THR A 295 -8.90 -6.20 3.06
CA THR A 295 -8.17 -5.66 1.91
C THR A 295 -6.82 -6.37 1.80
N GLY A 296 -6.57 -7.02 0.67
CA GLY A 296 -5.28 -7.63 0.33
C GLY A 296 -4.59 -6.83 -0.77
N ARG A 297 -3.26 -6.59 -0.64
CA ARG A 297 -2.44 -5.87 -1.63
C ARG A 297 -1.16 -6.65 -1.90
N TYR A 298 -1.01 -7.10 -3.13
CA TYR A 298 0.12 -7.89 -3.60
C TYR A 298 0.68 -7.28 -4.88
N PHE A 299 1.27 -6.09 -4.73
CA PHE A 299 1.90 -5.34 -5.81
C PHE A 299 3.43 -5.39 -5.70
N ASP A 300 4.11 -5.34 -6.83
CA ASP A 300 5.57 -5.28 -6.93
C ASP A 300 6.17 -3.97 -6.38
N SER A 301 5.37 -2.89 -6.34
CA SER A 301 5.74 -1.59 -5.78
C SER A 301 4.54 -0.93 -5.11
N LYS A 302 4.76 -0.30 -3.94
CA LYS A 302 3.70 0.43 -3.23
C LYS A 302 3.35 1.79 -3.87
N THR A 303 4.31 2.40 -4.56
CA THR A 303 4.16 3.77 -5.09
C THR A 303 3.87 3.81 -6.58
N ALA A 304 4.39 2.87 -7.35
CA ALA A 304 4.24 2.82 -8.81
C ALA A 304 4.18 1.38 -9.30
N PRO A 305 3.10 0.64 -8.98
CA PRO A 305 3.00 -0.78 -9.32
C PRO A 305 2.98 -0.99 -10.84
N ALA A 306 3.77 -1.95 -11.31
CA ALA A 306 3.75 -2.43 -12.70
C ALA A 306 3.10 -3.81 -12.83
N SER A 307 3.04 -4.58 -11.74
CA SER A 307 2.42 -5.89 -11.69
C SER A 307 1.82 -6.17 -10.31
N GLY A 308 0.86 -7.10 -10.28
CA GLY A 308 0.24 -7.55 -9.04
C GLY A 308 -1.25 -7.27 -8.97
N TRP A 309 -1.83 -7.53 -7.81
CA TRP A 309 -3.26 -7.37 -7.60
C TRP A 309 -3.59 -6.84 -6.21
N GLY A 310 -4.73 -6.15 -6.12
CA GLY A 310 -5.37 -5.74 -4.89
C GLY A 310 -6.85 -6.13 -4.91
N LEU A 311 -7.35 -6.61 -3.78
CA LEU A 311 -8.76 -6.91 -3.59
C LEU A 311 -9.22 -6.35 -2.24
N ALA A 312 -10.32 -5.62 -2.25
CA ALA A 312 -11.01 -5.17 -1.05
C ALA A 312 -12.43 -5.72 -1.03
N ALA A 313 -12.87 -6.22 0.11
CA ALA A 313 -14.21 -6.72 0.33
C ALA A 313 -14.76 -6.13 1.62
N GLU A 314 -15.98 -5.61 1.56
CA GLU A 314 -16.74 -5.07 2.67
C GLU A 314 -18.05 -5.85 2.78
N PHE A 315 -18.41 -6.26 3.97
CA PHE A 315 -19.68 -6.92 4.26
C PHE A 315 -20.28 -6.33 5.53
N GLY A 316 -21.56 -6.00 5.49
CA GLY A 316 -22.28 -5.42 6.60
C GLY A 316 -23.67 -6.03 6.77
N VAL A 317 -24.08 -6.23 8.00
CA VAL A 317 -25.45 -6.56 8.37
C VAL A 317 -25.97 -5.49 9.30
N GLY A 318 -27.19 -5.03 9.09
CA GLY A 318 -27.72 -3.93 9.87
C GLY A 318 -29.23 -3.85 9.84
N THR A 319 -29.72 -2.85 10.52
CA THR A 319 -31.14 -2.47 10.51
C THR A 319 -31.26 -0.96 10.43
N THR A 320 -32.24 -0.49 9.69
CA THR A 320 -32.67 0.92 9.79
C THR A 320 -33.29 1.16 11.15
N LEU A 321 -33.18 2.38 11.66
CA LEU A 321 -33.76 2.80 12.93
C LEU A 321 -34.90 3.80 12.70
N ARG A 322 -34.82 4.56 11.61
CA ARG A 322 -35.84 5.54 11.16
C ARG A 322 -35.92 5.50 9.64
N PRO A 323 -37.10 5.74 9.08
CA PRO A 323 -38.40 5.90 9.76
C PRO A 323 -38.94 4.59 10.30
N GLU A 324 -38.61 3.44 9.69
CA GLU A 324 -39.02 2.10 10.10
C GLU A 324 -37.78 1.20 10.31
N ARG A 325 -37.98 0.10 11.04
CA ARG A 325 -36.90 -0.88 11.28
C ARG A 325 -36.92 -1.95 10.20
N ASP A 326 -35.98 -1.88 9.32
CA ASP A 326 -35.79 -2.81 8.22
C ASP A 326 -34.40 -3.45 8.27
N PRO A 327 -34.28 -4.77 8.38
CA PRO A 327 -33.01 -5.43 8.27
C PRO A 327 -32.46 -5.30 6.85
N PHE A 328 -31.16 -5.14 6.73
CA PHE A 328 -30.47 -5.12 5.45
C PHE A 328 -29.09 -5.79 5.53
N VAL A 329 -28.63 -6.21 4.37
CA VAL A 329 -27.27 -6.71 4.18
C VAL A 329 -26.63 -5.88 3.07
N ARG A 330 -25.39 -5.43 3.29
CA ARG A 330 -24.60 -4.71 2.30
C ARG A 330 -23.32 -5.47 2.02
N ALA A 331 -23.00 -5.65 0.76
CA ALA A 331 -21.73 -6.19 0.30
C ALA A 331 -21.13 -5.29 -0.76
N LEU A 332 -19.82 -5.11 -0.74
CA LEU A 332 -19.06 -4.36 -1.74
C LEU A 332 -17.71 -5.02 -1.94
N ALA A 333 -17.33 -5.28 -3.18
CA ALA A 333 -16.00 -5.77 -3.53
C ALA A 333 -15.38 -4.87 -4.59
N ARG A 334 -14.08 -4.60 -4.44
CA ARG A 334 -13.26 -3.83 -5.38
C ARG A 334 -12.02 -4.63 -5.73
N GLY A 335 -11.69 -4.65 -7.01
CA GLY A 335 -10.49 -5.31 -7.52
C GLY A 335 -9.65 -4.37 -8.36
N LEU A 336 -8.33 -4.51 -8.26
CA LEU A 336 -7.34 -3.87 -9.10
C LEU A 336 -6.29 -4.89 -9.49
N TYR A 337 -6.01 -5.02 -10.78
CA TYR A 337 -5.00 -5.93 -11.30
C TYR A 337 -4.13 -5.24 -12.33
N PHE A 338 -2.81 -5.37 -12.19
CA PHE A 338 -1.85 -4.91 -13.19
C PHE A 338 -1.19 -6.09 -13.88
N GLN A 339 -1.42 -6.20 -15.19
CA GLN A 339 -0.73 -7.15 -16.07
C GLN A 339 0.46 -6.45 -16.72
N PRO A 340 1.70 -6.83 -16.41
CA PRO A 340 2.86 -6.28 -17.09
C PRO A 340 2.91 -6.77 -18.54
N LEU A 341 3.27 -5.85 -19.45
CA LEU A 341 3.50 -6.11 -20.87
C LEU A 341 5.00 -5.96 -21.22
N ALA A 342 5.29 -5.93 -22.52
CA ALA A 342 6.64 -5.74 -23.01
C ALA A 342 7.28 -4.44 -22.50
N LYS A 343 8.60 -4.46 -22.32
CA LYS A 343 9.37 -3.27 -21.98
C LYS A 343 9.45 -2.32 -23.19
N VAL A 344 9.25 -1.05 -22.93
CA VAL A 344 9.61 0.04 -23.83
C VAL A 344 11.05 0.43 -23.47
N THR A 345 11.97 0.22 -24.39
CA THR A 345 13.39 0.55 -24.21
C THR A 345 13.74 1.74 -25.09
N ALA A 346 14.41 2.73 -24.53
CA ALA A 346 14.90 3.90 -25.22
C ALA A 346 16.33 3.71 -25.72
N PRO A 347 16.82 4.53 -26.66
CA PRO A 347 18.19 4.45 -27.19
C PRO A 347 19.30 4.57 -26.14
N ASP A 348 19.08 5.27 -25.02
CA ASP A 348 20.00 5.39 -23.90
C ASP A 348 20.09 4.13 -23.02
N GLY A 349 19.32 3.06 -23.35
CA GLY A 349 19.24 1.83 -22.56
C GLY A 349 18.21 1.89 -21.41
N SER A 350 17.63 3.04 -21.09
CA SER A 350 16.56 3.15 -20.11
C SER A 350 15.33 2.35 -20.56
N SER A 351 14.67 1.68 -19.63
CA SER A 351 13.52 0.86 -19.99
C SER A 351 12.45 0.86 -18.90
N ARG A 352 11.18 0.82 -19.30
CA ARG A 352 10.02 0.67 -18.42
C ARG A 352 8.96 -0.21 -19.06
N ARG A 353 8.26 -0.99 -18.26
CA ARG A 353 7.19 -1.89 -18.76
C ARG A 353 5.92 -1.11 -19.07
N ALA A 354 5.32 -1.42 -20.21
CA ALA A 354 3.91 -1.15 -20.45
C ALA A 354 3.06 -2.11 -19.59
N ARG A 355 1.79 -1.77 -19.35
CA ARG A 355 0.90 -2.59 -18.53
C ARG A 355 -0.56 -2.41 -18.95
N ILE A 356 -1.37 -3.40 -18.58
CA ILE A 356 -2.83 -3.28 -18.57
C ILE A 356 -3.25 -3.16 -17.09
N ALA A 357 -4.06 -2.16 -16.79
CA ALA A 357 -4.74 -2.01 -15.50
C ALA A 357 -6.19 -2.43 -15.66
N LEU A 358 -6.62 -3.42 -14.88
CA LEU A 358 -8.02 -3.86 -14.79
C LEU A 358 -8.55 -3.45 -13.43
N ARG A 359 -9.67 -2.75 -13.41
CA ARG A 359 -10.36 -2.35 -12.18
C ARG A 359 -11.80 -2.84 -12.24
N THR A 360 -12.28 -3.35 -11.11
CA THR A 360 -13.67 -3.81 -10.95
C THR A 360 -14.24 -3.33 -9.62
N GLU A 361 -15.53 -3.04 -9.61
CA GLU A 361 -16.27 -2.75 -8.39
C GLU A 361 -17.68 -3.36 -8.53
N VAL A 362 -18.09 -4.16 -7.54
CA VAL A 362 -19.41 -4.77 -7.48
C VAL A 362 -19.99 -4.61 -6.10
N GLY A 363 -21.27 -4.22 -6.03
CA GLY A 363 -21.95 -3.96 -4.78
C GLY A 363 -23.41 -4.41 -4.79
N ALA A 364 -23.90 -4.80 -3.62
CA ALA A 364 -25.30 -5.14 -3.43
C ALA A 364 -25.80 -4.71 -2.05
N VAL A 365 -27.01 -4.17 -1.98
CA VAL A 365 -27.78 -3.93 -0.77
C VAL A 365 -29.05 -4.76 -0.84
N LEU A 366 -29.18 -5.74 0.05
CA LEU A 366 -30.34 -6.62 0.15
C LEU A 366 -31.21 -6.17 1.33
N ALA A 367 -32.44 -5.80 1.03
CA ALA A 367 -33.45 -5.40 2.00
C ALA A 367 -34.85 -5.69 1.45
N ARG A 368 -35.88 -5.64 2.28
CA ARG A 368 -37.25 -5.76 1.82
C ARG A 368 -37.61 -4.67 0.79
N PRO A 369 -38.55 -4.89 -0.11
CA PRO A 369 -39.08 -3.84 -0.98
C PRO A 369 -39.65 -2.68 -0.12
N GLY A 370 -39.32 -1.43 -0.51
CA GLY A 370 -39.76 -0.24 0.24
C GLY A 370 -38.92 0.13 1.47
N ALA A 371 -37.95 -0.70 1.88
CA ALA A 371 -37.05 -0.36 2.98
C ALA A 371 -36.27 0.92 2.67
N GLN A 372 -36.30 1.87 3.61
CA GLN A 372 -35.66 3.18 3.47
C GLN A 372 -34.23 3.14 4.03
N ILE A 373 -33.34 2.57 3.23
CA ILE A 373 -31.92 2.46 3.57
C ILE A 373 -31.27 3.86 3.46
N PRO A 374 -30.40 4.27 4.41
CA PRO A 374 -29.66 5.52 4.28
C PRO A 374 -28.96 5.65 2.93
N VAL A 375 -29.07 6.80 2.29
CA VAL A 375 -28.46 7.05 0.97
C VAL A 375 -26.94 6.84 0.98
N THR A 376 -26.30 6.97 2.14
CA THR A 376 -24.88 6.67 2.37
C THR A 376 -24.52 5.19 2.22
N GLN A 377 -25.51 4.29 2.30
CA GLN A 377 -25.33 2.85 2.11
C GLN A 377 -25.64 2.39 0.68
N MET A 378 -26.24 3.26 -0.13
CA MET A 378 -26.61 3.01 -1.52
C MET A 378 -25.46 3.33 -2.47
N PHE A 379 -25.57 2.94 -3.74
CA PHE A 379 -24.52 3.10 -4.74
C PHE A 379 -24.86 4.13 -5.81
N LEU A 380 -23.85 4.92 -6.15
CA LEU A 380 -23.81 5.80 -7.31
C LEU A 380 -22.45 5.66 -7.98
N THR A 381 -22.39 5.82 -9.29
CA THR A 381 -21.13 5.79 -10.04
C THR A 381 -21.09 6.85 -11.14
N GLY A 382 -20.00 6.93 -11.87
CA GLY A 382 -19.69 7.98 -12.86
C GLY A 382 -18.61 8.93 -12.33
N GLY A 383 -17.88 9.55 -13.25
CA GLY A 383 -16.78 10.49 -12.95
C GLY A 383 -15.40 9.90 -13.22
N ASP A 384 -14.39 10.69 -12.89
CA ASP A 384 -12.97 10.45 -13.19
C ASP A 384 -12.39 9.17 -12.53
N THR A 385 -13.00 8.69 -11.45
CA THR A 385 -12.54 7.52 -10.69
C THR A 385 -13.23 6.22 -11.08
N THR A 386 -14.36 6.27 -11.77
CA THR A 386 -15.20 5.10 -12.08
C THR A 386 -15.50 4.97 -13.57
N VAL A 387 -16.49 5.67 -14.10
CA VAL A 387 -16.87 5.64 -15.52
C VAL A 387 -16.61 7.02 -16.11
N ARG A 388 -15.47 7.18 -16.75
CA ARG A 388 -15.09 8.43 -17.43
C ARG A 388 -16.00 8.70 -18.63
N GLY A 389 -16.19 9.97 -18.98
CA GLY A 389 -17.19 10.40 -19.96
C GLY A 389 -18.57 10.70 -19.36
N TYR A 390 -18.77 10.42 -18.08
CA TYR A 390 -19.95 10.76 -17.27
C TYR A 390 -19.59 11.69 -16.13
N SER A 391 -20.56 12.51 -15.68
CA SER A 391 -20.34 13.38 -14.50
C SER A 391 -20.16 12.55 -13.23
N LEU A 392 -19.58 13.15 -12.21
CA LEU A 392 -19.48 12.54 -10.88
C LEU A 392 -20.86 12.12 -10.40
N ARG A 393 -21.01 10.84 -9.98
CA ARG A 393 -22.24 10.27 -9.42
C ARG A 393 -23.49 10.42 -10.31
N SER A 394 -23.35 10.47 -11.62
CA SER A 394 -24.47 10.64 -12.56
C SER A 394 -25.09 9.34 -13.04
N ILE A 395 -24.56 8.21 -12.62
CA ILE A 395 -25.09 6.86 -12.92
C ILE A 395 -25.66 6.27 -11.64
N GLY A 396 -26.97 6.10 -11.60
CA GLY A 396 -27.74 5.62 -10.45
C GLY A 396 -29.07 5.03 -10.88
N ALA A 397 -29.87 4.63 -9.91
CA ALA A 397 -31.28 4.29 -10.11
C ALA A 397 -32.08 5.55 -10.46
N ARG A 398 -33.16 5.40 -11.22
CA ARG A 398 -34.04 6.50 -11.59
C ARG A 398 -35.47 6.22 -11.20
N THR A 399 -36.20 7.25 -10.78
CA THR A 399 -37.64 7.19 -10.60
C THR A 399 -38.37 7.23 -11.93
N GLU A 400 -39.67 7.01 -11.90
CA GLU A 400 -40.57 7.24 -13.06
C GLU A 400 -40.52 8.69 -13.56
N SER A 401 -40.22 9.65 -12.69
CA SER A 401 -40.00 11.06 -13.04
C SER A 401 -38.54 11.40 -13.48
N ASP A 402 -37.73 10.38 -13.79
CA ASP A 402 -36.33 10.48 -14.25
C ASP A 402 -35.35 11.06 -13.23
N GLN A 403 -35.73 11.18 -11.96
CA GLN A 403 -34.84 11.67 -10.91
C GLN A 403 -33.82 10.61 -10.49
N LEU A 404 -32.57 11.04 -10.28
CA LEU A 404 -31.42 10.17 -9.96
C LEU A 404 -31.35 9.86 -8.46
N PHE A 405 -31.19 8.58 -8.13
CA PHE A 405 -30.94 8.10 -6.74
C PHE A 405 -29.79 7.11 -6.67
N GLY A 406 -29.31 6.86 -5.45
CA GLY A 406 -28.47 5.72 -5.16
C GLY A 406 -29.23 4.40 -5.36
N GLY A 407 -28.67 3.48 -6.13
CA GLY A 407 -29.26 2.16 -6.38
C GLY A 407 -28.72 1.09 -5.42
N ARG A 408 -29.44 -0.04 -5.35
CA ARG A 408 -29.08 -1.18 -4.50
C ARG A 408 -27.99 -2.07 -5.12
N TYR A 409 -27.83 -2.07 -6.43
CA TYR A 409 -26.86 -2.88 -7.15
C TYR A 409 -25.91 -2.01 -7.93
N LEU A 410 -24.63 -2.34 -7.86
CA LEU A 410 -23.54 -1.65 -8.53
C LEU A 410 -22.70 -2.67 -9.28
N ALA A 411 -22.35 -2.35 -10.53
CA ALA A 411 -21.31 -3.04 -11.26
C ALA A 411 -20.47 -2.03 -12.06
N VAL A 412 -19.16 -2.04 -11.87
CA VAL A 412 -18.20 -1.22 -12.61
C VAL A 412 -17.04 -2.10 -13.06
N ALA A 413 -16.61 -1.93 -14.30
CA ALA A 413 -15.39 -2.53 -14.83
C ALA A 413 -14.65 -1.49 -15.67
N SER A 414 -13.32 -1.53 -15.60
CA SER A 414 -12.44 -0.66 -16.37
C SER A 414 -11.23 -1.45 -16.84
N ALA A 415 -10.87 -1.26 -18.11
CA ALA A 415 -9.64 -1.76 -18.69
C ALA A 415 -8.87 -0.58 -19.28
N GLU A 416 -7.62 -0.42 -18.84
CA GLU A 416 -6.74 0.67 -19.27
C GLU A 416 -5.39 0.11 -19.70
N TRP A 417 -5.00 0.35 -20.95
CA TRP A 417 -3.67 0.08 -21.46
C TRP A 417 -2.79 1.31 -21.23
N GLN A 418 -1.66 1.14 -20.55
CA GLN A 418 -0.70 2.18 -20.23
C GLN A 418 0.65 1.86 -20.87
N ARG A 419 1.22 2.81 -21.61
CA ARG A 419 2.51 2.67 -22.29
C ARG A 419 3.41 3.86 -21.99
N PRO A 420 4.65 3.62 -21.48
CA PRO A 420 5.66 4.67 -21.33
C PRO A 420 5.97 5.35 -22.65
N LEU A 421 6.17 6.67 -22.60
CA LEU A 421 6.59 7.47 -23.76
C LEU A 421 8.10 7.71 -23.72
N VAL A 422 8.70 7.77 -24.89
CA VAL A 422 10.14 8.07 -25.08
C VAL A 422 10.26 9.48 -25.64
N PHE A 423 11.00 10.35 -24.92
CA PHE A 423 11.32 11.70 -25.37
C PHE A 423 12.83 11.92 -25.25
N GLY A 424 13.42 12.57 -26.27
CA GLY A 424 14.85 12.89 -26.24
C GLY A 424 15.79 11.68 -26.14
N GLY A 425 15.35 10.50 -26.56
CA GLY A 425 16.16 9.27 -26.51
C GLY A 425 16.14 8.55 -25.17
N THR A 426 15.37 9.00 -24.18
CA THR A 426 15.20 8.40 -22.85
C THR A 426 13.74 8.08 -22.55
N VAL A 427 13.46 7.10 -21.68
CA VAL A 427 12.11 6.80 -21.21
C VAL A 427 11.67 7.89 -20.24
N SER A 428 10.65 8.66 -20.65
CA SER A 428 10.14 9.80 -19.89
C SER A 428 9.23 9.38 -18.72
N ASP A 429 8.90 10.33 -17.83
CA ASP A 429 7.91 10.13 -16.77
C ASP A 429 6.46 10.17 -17.26
N PHE A 430 6.25 10.30 -18.57
CA PHE A 430 4.94 10.26 -19.18
C PHE A 430 4.59 8.87 -19.68
N GLU A 431 3.30 8.52 -19.56
CA GLU A 431 2.71 7.31 -20.13
C GLU A 431 1.43 7.68 -20.89
N SER A 432 1.25 7.18 -22.11
CA SER A 432 -0.04 7.24 -22.80
C SER A 432 -0.98 6.18 -22.22
N ALA A 433 -2.29 6.48 -22.22
CA ALA A 433 -3.32 5.56 -21.76
C ALA A 433 -4.46 5.51 -22.79
N LEU A 434 -4.98 4.30 -23.03
CA LEU A 434 -6.27 4.06 -23.74
C LEU A 434 -7.14 3.24 -22.80
N PHE A 435 -8.42 3.58 -22.72
CA PHE A 435 -9.30 2.93 -21.76
C PHE A 435 -10.73 2.73 -22.24
N VAL A 436 -11.37 1.75 -21.63
CA VAL A 436 -12.80 1.50 -21.69
C VAL A 436 -13.30 1.29 -20.28
N ASP A 437 -14.30 2.06 -19.88
CA ASP A 437 -14.99 1.98 -18.60
C ASP A 437 -16.44 1.58 -18.85
N VAL A 438 -16.97 0.69 -18.02
CA VAL A 438 -18.37 0.28 -18.03
C VAL A 438 -18.92 0.34 -16.63
N GLY A 439 -20.09 0.92 -16.42
CA GLY A 439 -20.73 0.97 -15.12
C GLY A 439 -22.24 0.94 -15.20
N ALA A 440 -22.86 0.34 -14.22
CA ALA A 440 -24.30 0.28 -14.05
C ALA A 440 -24.67 0.35 -12.57
N VAL A 441 -25.76 1.04 -12.28
CA VAL A 441 -26.38 1.09 -10.95
C VAL A 441 -27.88 1.02 -11.13
N ALA A 442 -28.57 0.19 -10.32
CA ALA A 442 -30.01 0.05 -10.33
C ALA A 442 -30.55 -0.46 -8.98
N ASP A 443 -31.85 -0.36 -8.77
CA ASP A 443 -32.55 -0.95 -7.60
C ASP A 443 -32.87 -2.44 -7.77
N ARG A 444 -32.90 -2.95 -9.00
CA ARG A 444 -33.12 -4.35 -9.34
C ARG A 444 -32.05 -4.82 -10.32
N LEU A 445 -31.65 -6.06 -10.22
CA LEU A 445 -30.66 -6.64 -11.13
C LEU A 445 -31.12 -6.59 -12.60
N ALA A 446 -32.42 -6.74 -12.85
CA ALA A 446 -32.98 -6.69 -14.20
C ALA A 446 -32.90 -5.29 -14.85
N ASP A 447 -32.80 -4.24 -14.03
CA ASP A 447 -32.77 -2.84 -14.48
C ASP A 447 -31.33 -2.30 -14.64
N LEU A 448 -30.33 -3.16 -14.50
CA LEU A 448 -28.93 -2.78 -14.72
C LEU A 448 -28.68 -2.49 -16.20
N HIS A 449 -28.51 -1.22 -16.52
CA HIS A 449 -28.21 -0.76 -17.87
C HIS A 449 -26.78 -0.21 -17.91
N ALA A 450 -25.93 -0.85 -18.70
CA ALA A 450 -24.53 -0.48 -18.83
C ALA A 450 -24.37 0.91 -19.47
N ARG A 451 -23.56 1.75 -18.83
CA ARG A 451 -23.07 3.02 -19.35
C ARG A 451 -21.60 2.85 -19.70
N VAL A 452 -21.24 3.19 -20.92
CA VAL A 452 -19.89 2.94 -21.45
C VAL A 452 -19.18 4.26 -21.69
N GLY A 453 -17.96 4.36 -21.19
CA GLY A 453 -17.04 5.45 -21.45
C GLY A 453 -15.79 4.92 -22.14
N VAL A 454 -15.34 5.59 -23.20
CA VAL A 454 -14.12 5.25 -23.92
C VAL A 454 -13.24 6.48 -24.04
N GLY A 455 -11.94 6.31 -24.05
CA GLY A 455 -11.08 7.48 -24.15
C GLY A 455 -9.61 7.18 -24.21
N ALA A 456 -8.86 8.28 -24.27
CA ALA A 456 -7.41 8.31 -24.25
C ALA A 456 -6.92 9.32 -23.21
N GLY A 457 -5.73 9.11 -22.67
CA GLY A 457 -5.18 9.99 -21.66
C GLY A 457 -3.67 9.96 -21.56
N LEU A 458 -3.20 10.85 -20.72
CA LEU A 458 -1.79 10.99 -20.35
C LEU A 458 -1.64 10.81 -18.84
N ARG A 459 -0.62 10.07 -18.45
CA ARG A 459 -0.20 9.85 -17.07
C ARG A 459 1.17 10.48 -16.88
N TRP A 460 1.31 11.36 -15.91
CA TRP A 460 2.60 11.95 -15.57
C TRP A 460 2.96 11.62 -14.14
N ARG A 461 4.13 11.00 -13.96
CA ARG A 461 4.74 10.74 -12.66
C ARG A 461 5.46 11.99 -12.17
N SER A 462 4.68 12.97 -11.72
CA SER A 462 5.25 14.23 -11.29
C SER A 462 5.89 14.13 -9.89
N PRO A 463 6.84 15.03 -9.55
CA PRO A 463 7.43 15.09 -8.21
C PRO A 463 6.42 15.34 -7.08
N VAL A 464 5.27 15.94 -7.40
CA VAL A 464 4.20 16.26 -6.44
C VAL A 464 3.09 15.19 -6.42
N GLY A 465 3.25 14.10 -7.16
CA GLY A 465 2.30 12.99 -7.27
C GLY A 465 1.86 12.73 -8.71
N PRO A 466 1.23 11.58 -8.97
CA PRO A 466 0.79 11.23 -10.33
C PRO A 466 -0.36 12.14 -10.77
N LEU A 467 -0.18 12.73 -11.94
CA LEU A 467 -1.20 13.50 -12.63
C LEU A 467 -1.78 12.69 -13.79
N GLN A 468 -3.09 12.68 -13.88
CA GLN A 468 -3.84 11.98 -14.92
C GLN A 468 -4.71 12.99 -15.66
N THR A 469 -4.64 12.97 -16.99
CA THR A 469 -5.47 13.78 -17.88
C THR A 469 -6.10 12.85 -18.89
N ASP A 470 -7.43 12.80 -18.93
CA ASP A 470 -8.19 11.90 -19.79
C ASP A 470 -9.22 12.68 -20.61
N LEU A 471 -9.26 12.40 -21.91
CA LEU A 471 -10.35 12.80 -22.78
C LEU A 471 -11.24 11.59 -22.99
N ALA A 472 -12.47 11.64 -22.49
CA ALA A 472 -13.40 10.53 -22.45
C ALA A 472 -14.72 10.86 -23.13
N TYR A 473 -15.24 9.92 -23.93
CA TYR A 473 -16.54 9.99 -24.56
C TYR A 473 -17.52 9.03 -23.88
N GLY A 474 -18.58 9.60 -23.30
CA GLY A 474 -19.70 8.82 -22.75
C GLY A 474 -20.66 8.39 -23.86
N VAL A 475 -20.65 7.10 -24.19
CA VAL A 475 -21.36 6.57 -25.37
C VAL A 475 -22.86 6.87 -25.33
N GLN A 476 -23.53 6.59 -24.20
CA GLN A 476 -24.96 6.83 -24.06
C GLN A 476 -25.29 8.30 -23.74
N ALA A 477 -24.39 9.02 -23.08
CA ALA A 477 -24.52 10.45 -22.82
C ALA A 477 -24.27 11.30 -24.08
N LYS A 478 -23.57 10.75 -25.08
CA LYS A 478 -23.13 11.44 -26.32
C LYS A 478 -22.37 12.73 -26.02
N GLN A 479 -21.53 12.71 -24.96
CA GLN A 479 -20.78 13.84 -24.50
C GLN A 479 -19.29 13.51 -24.39
N LEU A 480 -18.45 14.46 -24.77
CA LEU A 480 -17.02 14.44 -24.57
C LEU A 480 -16.69 15.19 -23.28
N ARG A 481 -15.87 14.58 -22.42
CA ARG A 481 -15.45 15.19 -21.16
C ARG A 481 -13.95 15.10 -20.98
N LEU A 482 -13.39 16.17 -20.47
CA LEU A 482 -12.01 16.20 -19.97
C LEU A 482 -12.03 15.89 -18.49
N HIS A 483 -11.28 14.87 -18.09
CA HIS A 483 -11.04 14.52 -16.70
C HIS A 483 -9.58 14.82 -16.34
N LEU A 484 -9.38 15.59 -15.27
CA LEU A 484 -8.06 15.91 -14.74
C LEU A 484 -8.03 15.48 -13.28
N ARG A 485 -7.01 14.73 -12.89
CA ARG A 485 -6.85 14.27 -11.51
C ARG A 485 -5.39 14.29 -11.08
N LEU A 486 -5.15 14.79 -9.88
CA LEU A 486 -3.87 14.73 -9.19
C LEU A 486 -3.99 13.77 -7.99
N GLY A 487 -3.08 12.81 -7.87
CA GLY A 487 -2.99 11.86 -6.76
C GLY A 487 -3.43 10.44 -7.10
N PHE A 488 -3.14 9.51 -6.19
CA PHE A 488 -3.59 8.12 -6.24
C PHE A 488 -4.89 7.94 -5.46
N THR A 489 -5.76 7.06 -5.97
CA THR A 489 -6.85 6.46 -5.19
C THR A 489 -6.81 4.95 -5.35
N PHE A 490 -6.55 4.28 -4.23
CA PHE A 490 -6.88 2.87 -4.03
C PHE A 490 -7.29 2.68 -2.57
#